data_436f9a766bde58a0e4651491c6f15105
#
_entry.id   436f9a766bde58a0e4651491c6f15105
#
_cell.length_a   1.000
_cell.length_b   1.000
_cell.length_c   1.000
_cell.angle_alpha   90.00
_cell.angle_beta   90.00
_cell.angle_gamma   90.00
#
_symmetry.space_group_name_H-M   'P 1'
#
loop_
_entity.id
_entity.type
_entity.pdbx_description
1 polymer ?
#
loop_
_entity_poly.entity_id
_entity_poly.type
_entity_poly.pdbx_seq_one_letter_code
_entity_poly.pdbx_strand_id
1 'polypeptide(L)'
;ALLIVAIPVILIQLIITIVFFDSLWIKTNKGMTRALVSEIQTFIEVYSNDNYEKDDIKNIFSLYQDLNIEFIEDDDFNFSYDERWFSPIDRTLRRELKSKFALEIFWFDTTSYKELVDLRIKYQNGYFKFIVPKDRLTSTSARLFGLWITVPAFIVVIISLIFLISSFS
;
A
#
# COMPACT_ATOMS: atom_id res chain seq x y z
N ALA A 1 -8.83 9.98 -42.90
CA ALA A 1 -9.13 8.55 -42.66
C ALA A 1 -8.40 7.98 -41.45
N LEU A 2 -7.10 8.27 -41.31
CA LEU A 2 -6.27 7.74 -40.20
C LEU A 2 -6.71 8.28 -38.81
N LEU A 3 -7.13 9.54 -38.74
CA LEU A 3 -7.62 10.18 -37.53
C LEU A 3 -8.92 9.51 -36.98
N ILE A 4 -9.77 9.06 -37.88
CA ILE A 4 -11.02 8.39 -37.55
C ILE A 4 -10.78 7.04 -36.87
N VAL A 5 -9.67 6.36 -37.22
CA VAL A 5 -9.28 5.08 -36.62
C VAL A 5 -8.42 5.28 -35.37
N ALA A 6 -7.52 6.26 -35.37
CA ALA A 6 -6.60 6.50 -34.25
C ALA A 6 -7.30 6.99 -32.97
N ILE A 7 -8.26 7.90 -33.09
CA ILE A 7 -8.99 8.44 -31.92
C ILE A 7 -9.73 7.35 -31.13
N PRO A 8 -10.54 6.46 -31.75
CA PRO A 8 -11.19 5.39 -31.03
C PRO A 8 -10.20 4.42 -30.36
N VAL A 9 -9.08 4.10 -31.02
CA VAL A 9 -8.06 3.20 -30.48
C VAL A 9 -7.41 3.82 -29.25
N ILE A 10 -7.05 5.11 -29.29
CA ILE A 10 -6.50 5.85 -28.16
C ILE A 10 -7.49 5.89 -27.00
N LEU A 11 -8.76 6.17 -27.26
CA LEU A 11 -9.81 6.21 -26.25
C LEU A 11 -10.00 4.84 -25.56
N ILE A 12 -10.08 3.77 -26.35
CA ILE A 12 -10.19 2.40 -25.83
C ILE A 12 -8.98 2.06 -24.96
N GLN A 13 -7.78 2.40 -25.42
CA GLN A 13 -6.55 2.14 -24.67
C GLN A 13 -6.48 2.91 -23.36
N LEU A 14 -6.91 4.17 -23.34
CA LEU A 14 -7.02 4.96 -22.10
C LEU A 14 -8.02 4.36 -21.13
N ILE A 15 -9.18 3.93 -21.60
CA ILE A 15 -10.21 3.30 -20.77
C ILE A 15 -9.68 2.00 -20.17
N ILE A 16 -9.04 1.13 -20.97
CA ILE A 16 -8.46 -0.12 -20.50
C ILE A 16 -7.40 0.16 -19.44
N THR A 17 -6.52 1.13 -19.66
CA THR A 17 -5.45 1.51 -18.71
C THR A 17 -6.03 2.00 -17.39
N ILE A 18 -7.03 2.87 -17.43
CA ILE A 18 -7.69 3.41 -16.23
C ILE A 18 -8.41 2.30 -15.46
N VAL A 19 -9.21 1.48 -16.14
CA VAL A 19 -9.95 0.37 -15.51
C VAL A 19 -8.99 -0.67 -14.93
N PHE A 20 -7.89 -0.98 -15.61
CA PHE A 20 -6.88 -1.88 -15.12
C PHE A 20 -6.20 -1.34 -13.84
N PHE A 21 -5.78 -0.07 -13.88
CA PHE A 21 -5.12 0.56 -12.74
C PHE A 21 -6.04 0.63 -11.52
N ASP A 22 -7.28 1.07 -11.73
CA ASP A 22 -8.26 1.20 -10.64
C ASP A 22 -8.69 -0.16 -10.08
N SER A 23 -8.95 -1.13 -10.96
CA SER A 23 -9.52 -2.42 -10.57
C SER A 23 -8.50 -3.38 -9.95
N LEU A 24 -7.32 -3.52 -10.54
CA LEU A 24 -6.34 -4.51 -10.10
C LEU A 24 -5.37 -3.97 -9.06
N TRP A 25 -4.76 -2.83 -9.33
CA TRP A 25 -3.72 -2.31 -8.43
C TRP A 25 -4.28 -1.84 -7.10
N ILE A 26 -5.36 -1.06 -7.14
CA ILE A 26 -5.99 -0.56 -5.90
C ILE A 26 -6.61 -1.70 -5.09
N LYS A 27 -7.32 -2.63 -5.71
CA LYS A 27 -7.92 -3.76 -5.01
C LYS A 27 -6.87 -4.70 -4.42
N THR A 28 -5.79 -4.98 -5.14
CA THR A 28 -4.70 -5.83 -4.65
C THR A 28 -4.02 -5.18 -3.45
N ASN A 29 -3.66 -3.91 -3.55
CA ASN A 29 -3.03 -3.19 -2.44
C ASN A 29 -3.94 -3.09 -1.22
N LYS A 30 -5.24 -2.88 -1.43
CA LYS A 30 -6.23 -2.88 -0.34
C LYS A 30 -6.31 -4.24 0.35
N GLY A 31 -6.28 -5.33 -0.41
CA GLY A 31 -6.27 -6.69 0.13
C GLY A 31 -5.02 -6.98 0.97
N MET A 32 -3.84 -6.60 0.46
CA MET A 32 -2.56 -6.76 1.16
C MET A 32 -2.51 -5.93 2.46
N THR A 33 -2.94 -4.68 2.40
CA THR A 33 -3.00 -3.80 3.58
C THR A 33 -3.98 -4.34 4.63
N ARG A 34 -5.14 -4.83 4.21
CA ARG A 34 -6.11 -5.45 5.11
C ARG A 34 -5.55 -6.69 5.80
N ALA A 35 -4.84 -7.54 5.07
CA ALA A 35 -4.19 -8.72 5.62
C ALA A 35 -3.17 -8.34 6.69
N LEU A 36 -2.30 -7.37 6.41
CA LEU A 36 -1.32 -6.86 7.37
C LEU A 36 -1.98 -6.30 8.63
N VAL A 37 -2.98 -5.44 8.49
CA VAL A 37 -3.68 -4.84 9.64
C VAL A 37 -4.40 -5.92 10.48
N SER A 38 -4.95 -6.94 9.84
CA SER A 38 -5.56 -8.08 10.54
C SER A 38 -4.53 -8.92 11.29
N GLU A 39 -3.33 -9.13 10.74
CA GLU A 39 -2.22 -9.80 11.43
C GLU A 39 -1.78 -9.02 12.68
N ILE A 40 -1.64 -7.70 12.56
CA ILE A 40 -1.30 -6.82 13.68
C ILE A 40 -2.37 -6.87 14.77
N GLN A 41 -3.64 -6.83 14.39
CA GLN A 41 -4.74 -7.00 15.34
C GLN A 41 -4.67 -8.35 16.06
N THR A 42 -4.46 -9.43 15.31
CA THR A 42 -4.31 -10.77 15.86
C THR A 42 -3.13 -10.87 16.82
N PHE A 43 -1.99 -10.26 16.46
CA PHE A 43 -0.84 -10.19 17.36
C PHE A 43 -1.20 -9.53 18.70
N ILE A 44 -1.85 -8.38 18.67
CA ILE A 44 -2.23 -7.65 19.88
C ILE A 44 -3.22 -8.45 20.74
N GLU A 45 -4.20 -9.10 20.10
CA GLU A 45 -5.17 -9.95 20.78
C GLU A 45 -4.52 -11.17 21.45
N VAL A 46 -3.63 -11.86 20.76
CA VAL A 46 -2.88 -13.00 21.29
C VAL A 46 -1.91 -12.57 22.39
N TYR A 47 -1.21 -11.45 22.19
CA TYR A 47 -0.29 -10.90 23.17
C TYR A 47 -0.98 -10.46 24.47
N SER A 48 -2.21 -9.97 24.36
CA SER A 48 -3.01 -9.60 25.54
C SER A 48 -3.58 -10.79 26.31
N ASN A 49 -3.47 -12.00 25.74
CA ASN A 49 -3.94 -13.22 26.38
C ASN A 49 -2.83 -13.81 27.26
N ASP A 50 -3.08 -13.86 28.58
CA ASP A 50 -2.12 -14.34 29.58
C ASP A 50 -1.79 -15.85 29.47
N ASN A 51 -2.48 -16.60 28.60
CA ASN A 51 -2.25 -18.03 28.43
C ASN A 51 -0.97 -18.37 27.62
N TYR A 52 -0.32 -17.39 27.00
CA TYR A 52 0.84 -17.59 26.16
C TYR A 52 2.05 -16.81 26.67
N GLU A 53 3.23 -17.39 26.49
CA GLU A 53 4.48 -16.72 26.80
C GLU A 53 4.75 -15.61 25.78
N LYS A 54 4.97 -14.38 26.27
CA LYS A 54 5.04 -13.17 25.41
C LYS A 54 6.21 -13.20 24.43
N ASP A 55 7.34 -13.78 24.82
CA ASP A 55 8.52 -13.89 23.95
C ASP A 55 8.30 -14.90 22.82
N ASP A 56 7.58 -15.98 23.08
CA ASP A 56 7.22 -16.96 22.04
C ASP A 56 6.29 -16.35 21.00
N ILE A 57 5.32 -15.55 21.41
CA ILE A 57 4.41 -14.83 20.50
C ILE A 57 5.20 -13.91 19.58
N LYS A 58 6.09 -13.08 20.11
CA LYS A 58 6.94 -12.18 19.31
C LYS A 58 7.80 -12.95 18.31
N ASN A 59 8.42 -14.04 18.74
CA ASN A 59 9.28 -14.88 17.91
C ASN A 59 8.48 -15.51 16.76
N ILE A 60 7.29 -16.04 17.02
CA ILE A 60 6.42 -16.63 16.00
C ILE A 60 6.06 -15.59 14.94
N PHE A 61 5.58 -14.42 15.34
CA PHE A 61 5.19 -13.37 14.40
C PHE A 61 6.37 -12.78 13.62
N SER A 62 7.55 -12.66 14.23
CA SER A 62 8.73 -12.16 13.52
C SER A 62 9.27 -13.17 12.51
N LEU A 63 9.25 -14.47 12.83
CA LEU A 63 9.79 -15.52 11.96
C LEU A 63 8.87 -15.87 10.79
N TYR A 64 7.56 -15.91 11.01
CA TYR A 64 6.61 -16.38 10.01
C TYR A 64 5.95 -15.26 9.22
N GLN A 65 5.98 -14.04 9.72
CA GLN A 65 5.20 -12.93 9.16
C GLN A 65 6.07 -11.74 8.70
N ASP A 66 7.39 -11.84 8.77
CA ASP A 66 8.33 -10.74 8.51
C ASP A 66 7.98 -9.43 9.26
N LEU A 67 7.38 -9.58 10.44
CA LEU A 67 7.04 -8.46 11.32
C LEU A 67 8.16 -8.28 12.34
N ASN A 68 8.91 -7.19 12.21
CA ASN A 68 9.82 -6.79 13.28
C ASN A 68 9.03 -6.00 14.33
N ILE A 69 8.87 -6.59 15.51
CA ILE A 69 8.02 -6.08 16.58
C ILE A 69 8.86 -5.72 17.78
N GLU A 70 8.74 -4.48 18.24
CA GLU A 70 9.39 -3.97 19.45
C GLU A 70 8.34 -3.29 20.34
N PHE A 71 8.39 -3.55 21.64
CA PHE A 71 7.57 -2.81 22.61
C PHE A 71 8.43 -1.72 23.24
N ILE A 72 7.93 -0.47 23.20
CA ILE A 72 8.61 0.70 23.76
C ILE A 72 7.71 1.30 24.84
N GLU A 73 8.24 1.42 26.05
CA GLU A 73 7.59 2.11 27.16
C GLU A 73 7.75 3.62 26.98
N ASP A 74 6.67 4.28 26.61
CA ASP A 74 6.62 5.73 26.42
C ASP A 74 5.17 6.21 26.59
N ASP A 75 4.87 6.75 27.76
CA ASP A 75 3.54 7.27 28.06
C ASP A 75 3.23 8.59 27.35
N ASP A 76 4.26 9.32 26.92
CA ASP A 76 4.14 10.65 26.30
C ASP A 76 4.14 10.61 24.77
N PHE A 77 4.08 9.42 24.16
CA PHE A 77 4.08 9.29 22.72
C PHE A 77 2.90 10.03 22.06
N ASN A 78 3.24 11.06 21.28
CA ASN A 78 2.25 11.85 20.58
C ASN A 78 1.93 11.25 19.21
N PHE A 79 0.70 10.79 19.04
CA PHE A 79 0.16 10.26 17.79
C PHE A 79 -0.31 11.38 16.83
N SER A 80 0.47 12.44 16.67
CA SER A 80 0.12 13.52 15.73
C SER A 80 0.36 13.08 14.29
N TYR A 81 -0.61 13.38 13.44
CA TYR A 81 -0.57 13.04 12.03
C TYR A 81 -0.11 14.19 11.16
N ASP A 82 0.79 13.88 10.23
CA ASP A 82 0.96 14.67 9.01
C ASP A 82 0.18 13.96 7.87
N GLU A 83 -0.96 14.53 7.49
CA GLU A 83 -1.85 13.91 6.51
C GLU A 83 -1.32 14.06 5.09
N ARG A 84 -0.77 12.99 4.55
CA ARG A 84 -0.41 12.89 3.13
C ARG A 84 -1.58 12.37 2.30
N TRP A 85 -2.49 13.23 1.97
CA TRP A 85 -3.67 12.84 1.20
C TRP A 85 -3.37 12.41 -0.25
N PHE A 86 -2.19 12.74 -0.79
CA PHE A 86 -1.75 12.32 -2.13
C PHE A 86 -1.23 10.88 -2.22
N SER A 87 -0.87 10.25 -1.12
CA SER A 87 -0.35 8.89 -1.12
C SER A 87 -1.48 7.86 -1.07
N PRO A 88 -1.67 7.03 -2.12
CA PRO A 88 -2.65 5.95 -2.10
C PRO A 88 -2.37 4.92 -1.00
N ILE A 89 -1.10 4.66 -0.70
CA ILE A 89 -0.66 3.74 0.37
C ILE A 89 -1.11 4.28 1.73
N ASP A 90 -0.81 5.53 2.03
CA ASP A 90 -1.17 6.17 3.31
C ASP A 90 -2.68 6.18 3.50
N ARG A 91 -3.42 6.50 2.45
CA ARG A 91 -4.89 6.51 2.48
C ARG A 91 -5.49 5.13 2.75
N THR A 92 -4.96 4.10 2.08
CA THR A 92 -5.42 2.73 2.24
C THR A 92 -5.07 2.19 3.62
N LEU A 93 -3.83 2.40 4.07
CA LEU A 93 -3.36 1.98 5.39
C LEU A 93 -4.17 2.65 6.51
N ARG A 94 -4.39 3.95 6.42
CA ARG A 94 -5.20 4.69 7.38
C ARG A 94 -6.64 4.18 7.45
N ARG A 95 -7.25 3.89 6.30
CA ARG A 95 -8.62 3.35 6.24
C ARG A 95 -8.72 2.00 6.92
N GLU A 96 -7.80 1.09 6.64
CA GLU A 96 -7.81 -0.24 7.24
C GLU A 96 -7.49 -0.19 8.75
N LEU A 97 -6.55 0.67 9.17
CA LEU A 97 -6.28 0.90 10.59
C LEU A 97 -7.49 1.48 11.33
N LYS A 98 -8.15 2.48 10.76
CA LYS A 98 -9.40 3.05 11.33
C LYS A 98 -10.52 2.03 11.47
N SER A 99 -10.55 1.01 10.63
CA SER A 99 -11.56 -0.05 10.71
C SER A 99 -11.34 -1.00 11.88
N LYS A 100 -10.14 -1.05 12.45
CA LYS A 100 -9.75 -1.97 13.52
C LYS A 100 -9.35 -1.28 14.82
N PHE A 101 -8.83 -0.06 14.75
CA PHE A 101 -8.29 0.70 15.87
C PHE A 101 -8.87 2.12 15.89
N ALA A 102 -9.01 2.70 17.08
CA ALA A 102 -9.36 4.10 17.21
C ALA A 102 -8.22 4.99 16.70
N LEU A 103 -8.55 6.18 16.18
CA LEU A 103 -7.60 7.14 15.61
C LEU A 103 -6.46 7.53 16.56
N GLU A 104 -6.75 7.57 17.84
CA GLU A 104 -5.85 8.03 18.90
C GLU A 104 -4.81 7.00 19.32
N ILE A 105 -4.92 5.76 18.83
CA ILE A 105 -4.07 4.64 19.27
C ILE A 105 -3.11 4.13 18.22
N PHE A 106 -3.13 4.65 17.00
CA PHE A 106 -2.18 4.25 15.97
C PHE A 106 -1.50 5.44 15.28
N TRP A 107 -0.29 5.21 14.82
CA TRP A 107 0.50 6.13 14.02
C TRP A 107 1.34 5.34 13.01
N PHE A 108 1.60 5.90 11.86
CA PHE A 108 2.47 5.28 10.86
C PHE A 108 3.25 6.31 10.06
N ASP A 109 4.41 5.88 9.57
CA ASP A 109 5.26 6.63 8.66
C ASP A 109 5.71 5.73 7.50
N THR A 110 5.36 6.14 6.29
CA THR A 110 5.68 5.42 5.05
C THR A 110 6.84 6.03 4.30
N THR A 111 7.48 7.07 4.81
CA THR A 111 8.42 7.92 4.05
C THR A 111 9.82 8.02 4.59
N SER A 112 10.00 7.91 5.89
CA SER A 112 11.33 8.01 6.52
C SER A 112 12.26 6.89 6.05
N TYR A 113 11.72 5.76 5.66
CA TYR A 113 12.46 4.62 5.13
C TYR A 113 12.01 4.31 3.69
N LYS A 114 12.98 4.01 2.82
CA LYS A 114 12.71 3.74 1.40
C LYS A 114 11.89 2.46 1.20
N GLU A 115 12.23 1.40 1.90
CA GLU A 115 11.67 0.04 1.71
C GLU A 115 10.85 -0.46 2.90
N LEU A 116 10.73 0.34 3.95
CA LEU A 116 10.08 -0.04 5.19
C LEU A 116 8.99 0.96 5.59
N VAL A 117 8.03 0.47 6.34
CA VAL A 117 7.00 1.27 7.01
C VAL A 117 7.13 1.13 8.50
N ASP A 118 7.15 2.24 9.22
CA ASP A 118 7.08 2.30 10.67
C ASP A 118 5.61 2.45 11.08
N LEU A 119 5.08 1.46 11.77
CA LEU A 119 3.71 1.45 12.27
C LEU A 119 3.75 1.30 13.80
N ARG A 120 3.01 2.14 14.51
CA ARG A 120 2.98 2.15 15.97
C ARG A 120 1.57 2.09 16.47
N ILE A 121 1.32 1.23 17.46
CA ILE A 121 0.01 1.04 18.08
C ILE A 121 0.16 1.13 19.59
N LYS A 122 -0.61 2.02 20.21
CA LYS A 122 -0.61 2.20 21.65
C LYS A 122 -1.12 0.94 22.35
N TYR A 123 -0.40 0.54 23.39
CA TYR A 123 -0.76 -0.60 24.24
C TYR A 123 -0.29 -0.35 25.67
N GLN A 124 -1.23 -0.32 26.61
CA GLN A 124 -0.96 -0.07 28.03
C GLN A 124 -0.12 1.22 28.26
N ASN A 125 1.06 1.10 28.88
CA ASN A 125 1.97 2.18 29.23
C ASN A 125 3.03 2.47 28.14
N GLY A 126 2.79 2.07 26.91
CA GLY A 126 3.72 2.27 25.80
C GLY A 126 3.07 2.01 24.46
N TYR A 127 3.86 1.60 23.49
CA TYR A 127 3.38 1.24 22.17
C TYR A 127 4.19 0.11 21.54
N PHE A 128 3.53 -0.66 20.69
CA PHE A 128 4.19 -1.59 19.79
C PHE A 128 4.66 -0.87 18.55
N LYS A 129 5.94 -1.03 18.23
CA LYS A 129 6.53 -0.57 16.98
C LYS A 129 6.68 -1.76 16.03
N PHE A 130 6.03 -1.67 14.88
CA PHE A 130 6.09 -2.65 13.81
C PHE A 130 6.89 -2.06 12.65
N ILE A 131 7.99 -2.69 12.30
CA ILE A 131 8.73 -2.35 11.08
C ILE A 131 8.37 -3.40 10.03
N VAL A 132 7.73 -2.96 8.97
CA VAL A 132 7.13 -3.81 7.95
C VAL A 132 7.70 -3.46 6.58
N PRO A 133 8.10 -4.45 5.75
CA PRO A 133 8.46 -4.18 4.36
C PRO A 133 7.30 -3.54 3.58
N LYS A 134 7.59 -2.53 2.76
CA LYS A 134 6.58 -1.90 1.89
C LYS A 134 5.93 -2.88 0.93
N ASP A 135 6.62 -3.94 0.56
CA ASP A 135 6.11 -5.02 -0.29
C ASP A 135 4.86 -5.71 0.29
N ARG A 136 4.66 -5.61 1.60
CA ARG A 136 3.45 -6.10 2.25
C ARG A 136 2.23 -5.17 2.10
N LEU A 137 2.43 -3.95 1.63
CA LEU A 137 1.38 -2.97 1.38
C LEU A 137 1.09 -2.77 -0.10
N THR A 138 2.08 -3.03 -0.96
CA THR A 138 2.00 -2.79 -2.40
C THR A 138 2.51 -4.00 -3.18
N SER A 139 1.76 -4.41 -4.20
CA SER A 139 2.20 -5.46 -5.11
C SER A 139 3.15 -4.90 -6.17
N THR A 140 4.42 -5.31 -6.10
CA THR A 140 5.41 -5.01 -7.14
C THR A 140 5.02 -5.66 -8.48
N SER A 141 4.48 -6.87 -8.45
CA SER A 141 4.01 -7.58 -9.65
C SER A 141 2.87 -6.85 -10.34
N ALA A 142 1.90 -6.32 -9.59
CA ALA A 142 0.80 -5.54 -10.17
C ALA A 142 1.29 -4.23 -10.80
N ARG A 143 2.29 -3.59 -10.19
CA ARG A 143 2.93 -2.39 -10.74
C ARG A 143 3.69 -2.67 -12.03
N LEU A 144 4.49 -3.74 -12.07
CA LEU A 144 5.21 -4.18 -13.26
C LEU A 144 4.25 -4.54 -14.39
N PHE A 145 3.17 -5.25 -14.09
CA PHE A 145 2.15 -5.59 -15.07
C PHE A 145 1.46 -4.36 -15.64
N GLY A 146 1.17 -3.36 -14.80
CA GLY A 146 0.65 -2.06 -15.22
C GLY A 146 1.61 -1.35 -16.19
N LEU A 147 2.91 -1.35 -15.91
CA LEU A 147 3.94 -0.80 -16.81
C LEU A 147 4.00 -1.56 -18.15
N TRP A 148 3.91 -2.87 -18.12
CA TRP A 148 3.90 -3.71 -19.33
C TRP A 148 2.72 -3.42 -20.26
N ILE A 149 1.59 -3.00 -19.73
CA ILE A 149 0.43 -2.60 -20.54
C ILE A 149 0.56 -1.14 -21.00
N THR A 150 1.02 -0.25 -20.13
CA THR A 150 1.07 1.19 -20.40
C THR A 150 2.14 1.58 -21.40
N VAL A 151 3.34 0.98 -21.33
CA VAL A 151 4.45 1.31 -22.21
C VAL A 151 4.15 1.00 -23.70
N PRO A 152 3.68 -0.19 -24.09
CA PRO A 152 3.28 -0.46 -25.47
C PRO A 152 2.16 0.47 -25.96
N ALA A 153 1.19 0.79 -25.11
CA ALA A 153 0.12 1.73 -25.44
C ALA A 153 0.66 3.12 -25.78
N PHE A 154 1.60 3.62 -24.97
CA PHE A 154 2.25 4.90 -25.21
C PHE A 154 3.05 4.93 -26.54
N ILE A 155 3.76 3.84 -26.85
CA ILE A 155 4.49 3.68 -28.10
C ILE A 155 3.54 3.74 -29.30
N VAL A 156 2.41 3.04 -29.24
CA VAL A 156 1.40 3.05 -30.31
C VAL A 156 0.83 4.47 -30.52
N VAL A 157 0.56 5.20 -29.44
CA VAL A 157 0.08 6.59 -29.50
C VAL A 157 1.12 7.49 -30.18
N ILE A 158 2.39 7.39 -29.78
CA ILE A 158 3.48 8.20 -30.37
C ILE A 158 3.65 7.91 -31.85
N ILE A 159 3.69 6.63 -32.24
CA ILE A 159 3.80 6.23 -33.66
C ILE A 159 2.60 6.77 -34.45
N SER A 160 1.39 6.68 -33.93
CA SER A 160 0.19 7.18 -34.57
C SER A 160 0.23 8.70 -34.75
N LEU A 161 0.74 9.45 -33.77
CA LEU A 161 0.91 10.90 -33.87
C LEU A 161 1.98 11.29 -34.90
N ILE A 162 3.13 10.61 -34.95
CA ILE A 162 4.19 10.85 -35.94
C ILE A 162 3.66 10.61 -37.35
N PHE A 163 2.94 9.51 -37.55
CA PHE A 163 2.33 9.19 -38.82
C PHE A 163 1.28 10.22 -39.26
N LEU A 164 0.49 10.71 -38.32
CA LEU A 164 -0.49 11.76 -38.54
C LEU A 164 0.20 13.05 -39.04
N ILE A 165 1.23 13.51 -38.31
CA ILE A 165 1.99 14.72 -38.65
C ILE A 165 2.66 14.57 -40.03
N SER A 166 3.25 13.42 -40.31
CA SER A 166 3.88 13.12 -41.61
C SER A 166 2.88 13.06 -42.75
N SER A 167 1.63 12.69 -42.50
CA SER A 167 0.58 12.64 -43.52
C SER A 167 0.01 14.02 -43.89
N PHE A 168 0.19 15.02 -43.02
CA PHE A 168 -0.22 16.42 -43.27
C PHE A 168 0.92 17.29 -43.81
N SER A 169 2.13 16.79 -43.93
CA SER A 169 3.31 17.43 -44.52
C SER A 169 3.49 17.02 -45.99
#